data_1c8fe54950ce815bc55418c9cd69f021
#
_entry.id   1c8fe54950ce815bc55418c9cd69f021
#
_cell.length_a   1.000
_cell.length_b   1.000
_cell.length_c   1.000
_cell.angle_alpha   90.00
_cell.angle_beta   90.00
_cell.angle_gamma   90.00
#
_symmetry.space_group_name_H-M   'P 1'
#
loop_
_entity.id
_entity.type
_entity.pdbx_description
1 polymer ?
#
loop_
_entity_poly.entity_id
_entity_poly.type
_entity_poly.pdbx_seq_one_letter_code
_entity_poly.pdbx_strand_id
1 'polypeptide(L)'
;MTQTTQTRRTSGSAPSPMLSVQGLKKVYQVGDGEVEAVRDLTFDVAEGELVCLVGPSGAGKTTLLKCIAGLLTPTDGVVQLAGKTVTEPPKAMAVVFQEYGRSLFPWMTVRDNVELPLKNQRVPKAERERLVNDALAAVELSHVPKSYPWQLSGGMQQRVAIARAVAYQPKVMLMDEPFAAVDAQTRADLEDLIRSIWKKLGVTILFVTHDIDESVYLGERVIMLSNSPTVVQDDLKIDLPEQRDQLETRSSPRFTELRSKVYEQIQLAKSRTLTGPTAVQRSSQQP
;
A
#
# COMPACT_ATOMS: atom_id res chain seq x y z
N MET A 1 -13.63 -60.47 10.76
CA MET A 1 -12.47 -59.68 10.31
C MET A 1 -12.97 -58.41 9.67
N THR A 2 -13.05 -57.36 10.43
CA THR A 2 -13.62 -56.06 10.00
C THR A 2 -12.44 -55.11 9.77
N GLN A 3 -12.15 -54.77 8.50
CA GLN A 3 -11.12 -53.79 8.14
C GLN A 3 -11.67 -52.39 8.29
N THR A 4 -11.10 -51.64 9.22
CA THR A 4 -11.35 -50.22 9.41
C THR A 4 -10.50 -49.43 8.43
N THR A 5 -11.12 -48.85 7.42
CA THR A 5 -10.47 -47.98 6.46
C THR A 5 -10.25 -46.62 7.11
N GLN A 6 -9.00 -46.32 7.50
CA GLN A 6 -8.60 -44.97 7.90
C GLN A 6 -8.52 -44.04 6.70
N THR A 7 -9.47 -43.11 6.61
CA THR A 7 -9.47 -42.01 5.64
C THR A 7 -8.38 -41.02 6.08
N ARG A 8 -7.26 -40.97 5.35
CA ARG A 8 -6.24 -39.91 5.45
C ARG A 8 -6.90 -38.57 5.09
N ARG A 9 -7.11 -37.72 6.09
CA ARG A 9 -7.37 -36.30 5.88
C ARG A 9 -6.09 -35.68 5.30
N THR A 10 -6.10 -35.34 4.02
CA THR A 10 -5.10 -34.47 3.40
C THR A 10 -5.28 -33.10 4.03
N SER A 11 -4.32 -32.67 4.84
CA SER A 11 -4.19 -31.30 5.32
C SER A 11 -3.91 -30.44 4.09
N GLY A 12 -4.94 -29.78 3.57
CA GLY A 12 -4.76 -28.72 2.58
C GLY A 12 -3.95 -27.61 3.25
N SER A 13 -2.69 -27.43 2.85
CA SER A 13 -1.91 -26.27 3.23
C SER A 13 -2.64 -25.03 2.71
N ALA A 14 -2.88 -24.07 3.59
CA ALA A 14 -3.37 -22.75 3.16
C ALA A 14 -2.46 -22.24 2.03
N PRO A 15 -3.01 -21.59 0.98
CA PRO A 15 -2.19 -21.05 -0.10
C PRO A 15 -1.14 -20.12 0.49
N SER A 16 0.12 -20.26 0.02
CA SER A 16 1.21 -19.40 0.48
C SER A 16 0.91 -17.94 0.14
N PRO A 17 1.15 -17.00 1.06
CA PRO A 17 0.85 -15.60 0.84
C PRO A 17 1.66 -15.04 -0.34
N MET A 18 1.08 -14.06 -1.07
CA MET A 18 1.80 -13.32 -2.10
C MET A 18 2.88 -12.43 -1.50
N LEU A 19 2.56 -11.74 -0.40
CA LEU A 19 3.49 -10.94 0.39
C LEU A 19 3.45 -11.40 1.83
N SER A 20 4.61 -11.68 2.43
CA SER A 20 4.75 -12.03 3.85
C SER A 20 5.77 -11.11 4.50
N VAL A 21 5.39 -10.55 5.63
CA VAL A 21 6.24 -9.71 6.50
C VAL A 21 6.32 -10.40 7.85
N GLN A 22 7.51 -10.77 8.28
CA GLN A 22 7.71 -11.55 9.50
C GLN A 22 8.74 -10.88 10.41
N GLY A 23 8.30 -10.47 11.61
CA GLY A 23 9.15 -9.89 12.64
C GLY A 23 9.92 -8.64 12.18
N LEU A 24 9.37 -7.89 11.21
CA LEU A 24 10.09 -6.76 10.60
C LEU A 24 10.38 -5.68 11.63
N LYS A 25 11.67 -5.36 11.78
CA LYS A 25 12.18 -4.31 12.65
C LYS A 25 13.01 -3.30 11.87
N LYS A 26 12.87 -2.02 12.22
CA LYS A 26 13.72 -0.96 11.68
C LYS A 26 14.10 0.04 12.74
N VAL A 27 15.40 0.14 12.98
CA VAL A 27 16.04 1.12 13.85
C VAL A 27 16.92 2.03 13.00
N TYR A 28 16.87 3.31 13.28
CA TYR A 28 17.75 4.32 12.69
C TYR A 28 18.74 4.82 13.72
N GLN A 29 19.99 4.99 13.32
CA GLN A 29 21.00 5.72 14.10
C GLN A 29 20.80 7.22 13.87
N VAL A 30 20.60 8.00 14.95
CA VAL A 30 20.39 9.44 14.89
C VAL A 30 21.33 10.11 15.90
N GLY A 31 22.46 10.63 15.43
CA GLY A 31 23.55 11.08 16.31
C GLY A 31 24.06 9.93 17.16
N ASP A 32 24.18 10.13 18.48
CA ASP A 32 24.61 9.10 19.43
C ASP A 32 23.49 8.21 19.96
N GLY A 33 22.25 8.37 19.44
CA GLY A 33 21.07 7.63 19.86
C GLY A 33 20.45 6.76 18.76
N GLU A 34 19.50 5.93 19.17
CA GLU A 34 18.73 5.07 18.28
C GLU A 34 17.25 5.49 18.26
N VAL A 35 16.63 5.45 17.07
CA VAL A 35 15.21 5.65 16.90
C VAL A 35 14.60 4.40 16.29
N GLU A 36 13.81 3.67 17.07
CA GLU A 36 13.08 2.51 16.62
C GLU A 36 11.81 2.96 15.90
N ALA A 37 11.79 2.88 14.57
CA ALA A 37 10.66 3.27 13.75
C ALA A 37 9.61 2.15 13.63
N VAL A 38 10.08 0.90 13.47
CA VAL A 38 9.26 -0.31 13.38
C VAL A 38 9.86 -1.33 14.36
N ARG A 39 9.01 -1.97 15.19
CA ARG A 39 9.49 -2.87 16.26
C ARG A 39 9.39 -4.33 15.89
N ASP A 40 8.21 -4.82 15.62
CA ASP A 40 7.92 -6.22 15.32
C ASP A 40 6.62 -6.27 14.51
N LEU A 41 6.77 -6.23 13.18
CA LEU A 41 5.65 -6.22 12.28
C LEU A 41 5.54 -7.57 11.59
N THR A 42 4.40 -8.24 11.80
CA THR A 42 4.11 -9.54 11.19
C THR A 42 2.71 -9.53 10.61
N PHE A 43 2.61 -9.72 9.30
CA PHE A 43 1.35 -9.92 8.57
C PHE A 43 1.61 -10.53 7.19
N ASP A 44 0.58 -11.14 6.64
CA ASP A 44 0.58 -11.71 5.29
C ASP A 44 -0.46 -11.02 4.42
N VAL A 45 -0.24 -11.01 3.10
CA VAL A 45 -1.21 -10.56 2.09
C VAL A 45 -1.38 -11.67 1.07
N ALA A 46 -2.62 -12.09 0.86
CA ALA A 46 -2.95 -13.13 -0.12
C ALA A 46 -2.82 -12.62 -1.56
N GLU A 47 -2.68 -13.54 -2.52
CA GLU A 47 -2.69 -13.18 -3.93
C GLU A 47 -4.05 -12.57 -4.33
N GLY A 48 -4.02 -11.43 -5.02
CA GLY A 48 -5.22 -10.71 -5.45
C GLY A 48 -5.95 -9.96 -4.33
N GLU A 49 -5.44 -9.91 -3.10
CA GLU A 49 -6.05 -9.17 -2.01
C GLU A 49 -5.74 -7.68 -2.09
N LEU A 50 -6.71 -6.81 -1.74
CA LEU A 50 -6.52 -5.39 -1.52
C LEU A 50 -6.54 -5.13 0.00
N VAL A 51 -5.35 -4.89 0.56
CA VAL A 51 -5.16 -4.63 1.99
C VAL A 51 -4.79 -3.17 2.20
N CYS A 52 -5.49 -2.51 3.12
CA CYS A 52 -5.13 -1.17 3.58
C CYS A 52 -4.33 -1.23 4.88
N LEU A 53 -3.21 -0.50 4.93
CA LEU A 53 -2.46 -0.22 6.15
C LEU A 53 -2.82 1.18 6.63
N VAL A 54 -3.42 1.27 7.80
CA VAL A 54 -3.84 2.56 8.37
C VAL A 54 -3.18 2.79 9.73
N GLY A 55 -2.77 4.02 9.99
CA GLY A 55 -2.15 4.37 11.26
C GLY A 55 -1.83 5.86 11.37
N PRO A 56 -1.49 6.35 12.57
CA PRO A 56 -1.20 7.75 12.81
C PRO A 56 -0.08 8.29 11.92
N SER A 57 -0.04 9.63 11.75
CA SER A 57 1.12 10.28 11.13
C SER A 57 2.37 10.02 11.98
N GLY A 58 3.49 9.75 11.35
CA GLY A 58 4.73 9.38 12.05
C GLY A 58 4.81 7.93 12.53
N ALA A 59 3.79 7.10 12.27
CA ALA A 59 3.79 5.67 12.61
C ALA A 59 4.80 4.80 11.81
N GLY A 60 5.71 5.38 11.04
CA GLY A 60 6.70 4.60 10.28
C GLY A 60 6.15 3.89 9.04
N LYS A 61 4.93 4.24 8.55
CA LYS A 61 4.29 3.61 7.38
C LYS A 61 5.17 3.63 6.14
N THR A 62 5.73 4.79 5.79
CA THR A 62 6.66 4.94 4.65
C THR A 62 7.94 4.14 4.85
N THR A 63 8.46 4.04 6.08
CA THR A 63 9.61 3.18 6.41
C THR A 63 9.29 1.71 6.16
N LEU A 64 8.14 1.25 6.66
CA LEU A 64 7.64 -0.10 6.43
C LEU A 64 7.52 -0.39 4.93
N LEU A 65 6.85 0.49 4.19
CA LEU A 65 6.64 0.33 2.75
C LEU A 65 7.99 0.27 1.99
N LYS A 66 8.97 1.10 2.36
CA LYS A 66 10.32 1.04 1.77
C LYS A 66 11.05 -0.27 2.08
N CYS A 67 10.87 -0.85 3.29
CA CYS A 67 11.41 -2.16 3.62
C CYS A 67 10.74 -3.26 2.77
N ILE A 68 9.41 -3.21 2.63
CA ILE A 68 8.65 -4.16 1.80
C ILE A 68 9.07 -4.06 0.33
N ALA A 69 9.30 -2.85 -0.17
CA ALA A 69 9.74 -2.60 -1.54
C ALA A 69 11.20 -3.01 -1.83
N GLY A 70 11.97 -3.42 -0.82
CA GLY A 70 13.40 -3.69 -0.97
C GLY A 70 14.25 -2.43 -1.20
N LEU A 71 13.69 -1.24 -0.93
CA LEU A 71 14.37 0.06 -1.04
C LEU A 71 15.12 0.41 0.25
N LEU A 72 14.83 -0.27 1.34
CA LEU A 72 15.45 -0.07 2.65
C LEU A 72 15.62 -1.44 3.32
N THR A 73 16.83 -1.76 3.71
CA THR A 73 17.12 -3.01 4.45
C THR A 73 16.54 -2.92 5.87
N PRO A 74 15.70 -3.87 6.30
CA PRO A 74 15.24 -3.95 7.69
C PRO A 74 16.44 -4.20 8.62
N THR A 75 16.33 -3.81 9.90
CA THR A 75 17.33 -4.11 10.92
C THR A 75 17.25 -5.57 11.36
N ASP A 76 16.03 -6.13 11.38
CA ASP A 76 15.73 -7.52 11.68
C ASP A 76 14.42 -7.94 11.02
N GLY A 77 14.13 -9.23 10.99
CA GLY A 77 12.96 -9.78 10.34
C GLY A 77 13.15 -9.97 8.84
N VAL A 78 12.12 -10.47 8.17
CA VAL A 78 12.18 -10.80 6.75
C VAL A 78 10.92 -10.39 6.01
N VAL A 79 11.09 -9.92 4.78
CA VAL A 79 10.01 -9.73 3.81
C VAL A 79 10.15 -10.76 2.71
N GLN A 80 9.05 -11.41 2.34
CA GLN A 80 9.01 -12.37 1.25
C GLN A 80 7.94 -12.00 0.23
N LEU A 81 8.27 -12.11 -1.05
CA LEU A 81 7.35 -11.98 -2.17
C LEU A 81 7.25 -13.32 -2.89
N ALA A 82 6.06 -13.92 -2.92
CA ALA A 82 5.82 -15.26 -3.46
C ALA A 82 6.86 -16.29 -2.94
N GLY A 83 7.11 -16.26 -1.63
CA GLY A 83 8.07 -17.15 -0.94
C GLY A 83 9.55 -16.83 -1.13
N LYS A 84 9.90 -15.78 -1.87
CA LYS A 84 11.30 -15.34 -2.07
C LYS A 84 11.60 -14.12 -1.20
N THR A 85 12.70 -14.19 -0.46
CA THR A 85 13.16 -13.06 0.38
C THR A 85 13.47 -11.83 -0.48
N VAL A 86 12.98 -10.68 -0.05
CA VAL A 86 13.20 -9.38 -0.70
C VAL A 86 14.45 -8.75 -0.12
N THR A 87 15.52 -8.67 -0.91
CA THR A 87 16.80 -8.03 -0.56
C THR A 87 17.09 -6.81 -1.43
N GLU A 88 16.38 -6.68 -2.55
CA GLU A 88 16.44 -5.58 -3.52
C GLU A 88 15.05 -5.38 -4.14
N PRO A 89 14.76 -4.26 -4.83
CA PRO A 89 13.46 -4.04 -5.43
C PRO A 89 13.05 -5.15 -6.43
N PRO A 90 11.99 -5.93 -6.11
CA PRO A 90 11.60 -7.06 -6.94
C PRO A 90 10.97 -6.58 -8.26
N LYS A 91 11.31 -7.24 -9.38
CA LYS A 91 10.66 -6.94 -10.69
C LYS A 91 9.15 -7.20 -10.71
N ALA A 92 8.62 -8.00 -9.80
CA ALA A 92 7.19 -8.29 -9.71
C ALA A 92 6.42 -7.27 -8.85
N MET A 93 7.08 -6.19 -8.41
CA MET A 93 6.49 -5.17 -7.54
C MET A 93 6.59 -3.79 -8.17
N ALA A 94 5.53 -2.99 -8.07
CA ALA A 94 5.53 -1.57 -8.43
C ALA A 94 5.18 -0.72 -7.21
N VAL A 95 5.73 0.51 -7.15
CA VAL A 95 5.47 1.46 -6.06
C VAL A 95 4.90 2.75 -6.64
N VAL A 96 3.78 3.20 -6.06
CA VAL A 96 3.20 4.53 -6.28
C VAL A 96 3.44 5.35 -5.03
N PHE A 97 4.29 6.37 -5.13
CA PHE A 97 4.68 7.22 -4.00
C PHE A 97 3.70 8.38 -3.79
N GLN A 98 3.67 8.91 -2.57
CA GLN A 98 2.85 10.03 -2.15
C GLN A 98 3.07 11.29 -3.01
N GLU A 99 4.34 11.63 -3.31
CA GLU A 99 4.70 12.78 -4.12
C GLU A 99 4.75 12.42 -5.62
N TYR A 100 3.60 12.08 -6.20
CA TYR A 100 3.49 11.68 -7.60
C TYR A 100 4.04 12.73 -8.56
N GLY A 101 3.83 14.02 -8.31
CA GLY A 101 4.34 15.11 -9.15
C GLY A 101 5.87 15.09 -9.26
N ARG A 102 6.59 14.71 -8.21
CA ARG A 102 8.05 14.55 -8.24
C ARG A 102 8.49 13.24 -8.86
N SER A 103 7.61 12.26 -8.96
CA SER A 103 7.91 10.96 -9.56
C SER A 103 7.79 10.94 -11.07
N LEU A 104 7.06 11.90 -11.66
CA LEU A 104 6.93 12.05 -13.10
C LEU A 104 8.10 12.87 -13.66
N PHE A 105 8.59 12.46 -14.83
CA PHE A 105 9.64 13.19 -15.53
C PHE A 105 9.00 14.36 -16.29
N PRO A 106 9.22 15.63 -15.91
CA PRO A 106 8.50 16.78 -16.47
C PRO A 106 8.84 17.04 -17.93
N TRP A 107 9.99 16.56 -18.43
CA TRP A 107 10.42 16.65 -19.83
C TRP A 107 9.93 15.51 -20.72
N MET A 108 9.23 14.53 -20.16
CA MET A 108 8.62 13.40 -20.87
C MET A 108 7.11 13.60 -21.00
N THR A 109 6.56 13.14 -22.13
CA THR A 109 5.10 13.10 -22.29
C THR A 109 4.46 12.11 -21.33
N VAL A 110 3.13 12.15 -21.20
CA VAL A 110 2.34 11.15 -20.46
C VAL A 110 2.70 9.74 -20.94
N ARG A 111 2.67 9.52 -22.26
CA ARG A 111 3.02 8.25 -22.88
C ARG A 111 4.44 7.81 -22.51
N ASP A 112 5.43 8.70 -22.64
CA ASP A 112 6.82 8.36 -22.34
C ASP A 112 7.04 8.03 -20.87
N ASN A 113 6.38 8.75 -19.95
CA ASN A 113 6.40 8.44 -18.53
C ASN A 113 5.88 7.01 -18.23
N VAL A 114 4.78 6.62 -18.87
CA VAL A 114 4.17 5.29 -18.69
C VAL A 114 5.03 4.20 -19.36
N GLU A 115 5.65 4.50 -20.52
CA GLU A 115 6.47 3.54 -21.27
C GLU A 115 7.84 3.29 -20.64
N LEU A 116 8.37 4.22 -19.86
CA LEU A 116 9.75 4.19 -19.35
C LEU A 116 10.16 2.90 -18.66
N PRO A 117 9.40 2.35 -17.69
CA PRO A 117 9.78 1.11 -17.02
C PRO A 117 9.82 -0.09 -17.99
N LEU A 118 8.97 -0.10 -19.02
CA LEU A 118 8.94 -1.16 -20.04
C LEU A 118 10.16 -1.09 -20.95
N LYS A 119 10.66 0.12 -21.27
CA LYS A 119 11.93 0.31 -22.02
C LYS A 119 13.10 -0.28 -21.21
N ASN A 120 13.14 -0.03 -19.92
CA ASN A 120 14.19 -0.54 -19.05
C ASN A 120 14.17 -2.09 -18.95
N GLN A 121 13.00 -2.70 -19.03
CA GLN A 121 12.83 -4.15 -19.09
C GLN A 121 13.11 -4.75 -20.47
N ARG A 122 13.40 -3.93 -21.49
CA ARG A 122 13.61 -4.35 -22.89
C ARG A 122 12.40 -5.06 -23.50
N VAL A 123 11.18 -4.70 -23.08
CA VAL A 123 9.95 -5.22 -23.69
C VAL A 123 9.91 -4.83 -25.18
N PRO A 124 9.54 -5.71 -26.10
CA PRO A 124 9.45 -5.40 -27.52
C PRO A 124 8.52 -4.21 -27.82
N LYS A 125 8.84 -3.40 -28.85
CA LYS A 125 8.11 -2.15 -29.15
C LYS A 125 6.60 -2.35 -29.29
N ALA A 126 6.16 -3.34 -30.06
CA ALA A 126 4.73 -3.58 -30.28
C ALA A 126 3.99 -3.93 -28.97
N GLU A 127 4.63 -4.71 -28.11
CA GLU A 127 4.06 -5.06 -26.80
C GLU A 127 4.05 -3.85 -25.87
N ARG A 128 5.10 -3.00 -25.85
CA ARG A 128 5.09 -1.75 -25.09
C ARG A 128 3.96 -0.82 -25.51
N GLU A 129 3.75 -0.67 -26.82
CA GLU A 129 2.66 0.15 -27.36
C GLU A 129 1.29 -0.33 -26.87
N ARG A 130 1.08 -1.63 -26.89
CA ARG A 130 -0.14 -2.25 -26.37
C ARG A 130 -0.31 -1.98 -24.87
N LEU A 131 0.70 -2.32 -24.05
CA LEU A 131 0.66 -2.17 -22.59
C LEU A 131 0.45 -0.71 -22.16
N VAL A 132 1.09 0.24 -22.83
CA VAL A 132 0.91 1.67 -22.57
C VAL A 132 -0.51 2.12 -22.91
N ASN A 133 -1.05 1.71 -24.07
CA ASN A 133 -2.41 2.07 -24.45
C ASN A 133 -3.44 1.49 -23.47
N ASP A 134 -3.27 0.22 -23.08
CA ASP A 134 -4.14 -0.47 -22.11
C ASP A 134 -4.10 0.23 -20.75
N ALA A 135 -2.89 0.60 -20.27
CA ALA A 135 -2.73 1.31 -19.02
C ALA A 135 -3.33 2.72 -19.05
N LEU A 136 -3.14 3.49 -20.14
CA LEU A 136 -3.76 4.80 -20.30
C LEU A 136 -5.28 4.71 -20.38
N ALA A 137 -5.82 3.69 -21.03
CA ALA A 137 -7.25 3.43 -21.06
C ALA A 137 -7.79 3.07 -19.66
N ALA A 138 -7.07 2.24 -18.91
CA ALA A 138 -7.46 1.85 -17.55
C ALA A 138 -7.56 3.03 -16.57
N VAL A 139 -6.78 4.10 -16.79
CA VAL A 139 -6.82 5.32 -15.97
C VAL A 139 -7.55 6.50 -16.65
N GLU A 140 -8.24 6.25 -17.77
CA GLU A 140 -9.02 7.26 -18.52
C GLU A 140 -8.20 8.43 -19.11
N LEU A 141 -6.93 8.20 -19.43
CA LEU A 141 -6.02 9.19 -20.01
C LEU A 141 -5.68 8.96 -21.48
N SER A 142 -6.47 8.15 -22.22
CA SER A 142 -6.24 7.87 -23.64
C SER A 142 -6.30 9.13 -24.53
N HIS A 143 -6.91 10.21 -24.04
CA HIS A 143 -7.09 11.47 -24.78
C HIS A 143 -5.90 12.44 -24.69
N VAL A 144 -4.94 12.21 -23.75
CA VAL A 144 -3.80 13.12 -23.48
C VAL A 144 -2.41 12.46 -23.52
N PRO A 145 -2.14 11.48 -24.40
CA PRO A 145 -0.87 10.74 -24.39
C PRO A 145 0.35 11.61 -24.73
N LYS A 146 0.14 12.73 -25.42
CA LYS A 146 1.19 13.65 -25.87
C LYS A 146 1.39 14.86 -24.94
N SER A 147 0.53 15.04 -23.94
CA SER A 147 0.65 16.11 -22.95
C SER A 147 1.84 15.85 -22.02
N TYR A 148 2.37 16.92 -21.44
CA TYR A 148 3.42 16.87 -20.43
C TYR A 148 2.82 17.00 -19.02
N PRO A 149 3.48 16.50 -17.95
CA PRO A 149 2.96 16.55 -16.60
C PRO A 149 2.49 17.95 -16.15
N TRP A 150 3.21 18.99 -16.49
CA TRP A 150 2.88 20.37 -16.12
C TRP A 150 1.61 20.93 -16.82
N GLN A 151 1.10 20.23 -17.82
CA GLN A 151 -0.16 20.58 -18.50
C GLN A 151 -1.39 19.88 -17.87
N LEU A 152 -1.17 19.03 -16.87
CA LEU A 152 -2.19 18.18 -16.26
C LEU A 152 -2.59 18.70 -14.89
N SER A 153 -3.84 18.46 -14.48
CA SER A 153 -4.27 18.63 -13.09
C SER A 153 -3.54 17.65 -12.18
N GLY A 154 -3.55 17.89 -10.84
CA GLY A 154 -2.95 17.00 -9.87
C GLY A 154 -3.52 15.57 -9.94
N GLY A 155 -4.84 15.44 -10.06
CA GLY A 155 -5.49 14.14 -10.22
C GLY A 155 -5.10 13.42 -11.52
N MET A 156 -4.94 14.14 -12.61
CA MET A 156 -4.45 13.55 -13.87
C MET A 156 -2.98 13.09 -13.73
N GLN A 157 -2.14 13.86 -13.06
CA GLN A 157 -0.74 13.46 -12.80
C GLN A 157 -0.72 12.17 -11.93
N GLN A 158 -1.60 12.08 -10.94
CA GLN A 158 -1.75 10.86 -10.14
C GLN A 158 -2.18 9.67 -10.98
N ARG A 159 -3.15 9.84 -11.88
CA ARG A 159 -3.55 8.82 -12.85
C ARG A 159 -2.38 8.38 -13.74
N VAL A 160 -1.49 9.28 -14.16
CA VAL A 160 -0.26 8.93 -14.91
C VAL A 160 0.69 8.07 -14.08
N ALA A 161 0.89 8.38 -12.80
CA ALA A 161 1.72 7.59 -11.91
C ALA A 161 1.15 6.17 -11.71
N ILE A 162 -0.18 6.06 -11.57
CA ILE A 162 -0.89 4.77 -11.50
C ILE A 162 -0.76 4.02 -12.83
N ALA A 163 -0.97 4.68 -13.99
CA ALA A 163 -0.82 4.07 -15.32
C ALA A 163 0.58 3.49 -15.52
N ARG A 164 1.63 4.20 -15.07
CA ARG A 164 3.01 3.72 -15.13
C ARG A 164 3.20 2.44 -14.32
N ALA A 165 2.60 2.34 -13.13
CA ALA A 165 2.62 1.14 -12.32
C ALA A 165 1.82 -0.01 -12.97
N VAL A 166 0.65 0.28 -13.52
CA VAL A 166 -0.21 -0.70 -14.22
C VAL A 166 0.45 -1.25 -15.48
N ALA A 167 1.07 -0.38 -16.31
CA ALA A 167 1.76 -0.79 -17.53
C ALA A 167 2.89 -1.79 -17.25
N TYR A 168 3.53 -1.69 -16.08
CA TYR A 168 4.57 -2.58 -15.62
C TYR A 168 4.08 -4.02 -15.36
N GLN A 169 2.77 -4.24 -15.22
CA GLN A 169 2.12 -5.51 -14.92
C GLN A 169 2.68 -6.19 -13.65
N PRO A 170 2.71 -5.50 -12.51
CA PRO A 170 3.25 -6.06 -11.28
C PRO A 170 2.32 -7.13 -10.71
N LYS A 171 2.87 -8.09 -9.94
CA LYS A 171 2.08 -8.98 -9.09
C LYS A 171 1.60 -8.29 -7.82
N VAL A 172 2.41 -7.36 -7.30
CA VAL A 172 2.10 -6.56 -6.11
C VAL A 172 2.28 -5.07 -6.43
N MET A 173 1.30 -4.27 -6.08
CA MET A 173 1.34 -2.81 -6.15
C MET A 173 1.33 -2.24 -4.74
N LEU A 174 2.38 -1.51 -4.39
CA LEU A 174 2.47 -0.76 -3.14
C LEU A 174 2.07 0.68 -3.41
N MET A 175 1.22 1.25 -2.56
CA MET A 175 0.76 2.63 -2.68
C MET A 175 0.98 3.35 -1.34
N ASP A 176 1.78 4.42 -1.34
CA ASP A 176 2.10 5.22 -0.15
C ASP A 176 1.32 6.52 -0.16
N GLU A 177 0.21 6.59 0.57
CA GLU A 177 -0.67 7.75 0.71
C GLU A 177 -0.96 8.46 -0.64
N PRO A 178 -1.37 7.72 -1.69
CA PRO A 178 -1.37 8.25 -3.06
C PRO A 178 -2.35 9.40 -3.26
N PHE A 179 -3.32 9.58 -2.38
CA PHE A 179 -4.39 10.59 -2.53
C PHE A 179 -4.27 11.76 -1.55
N ALA A 180 -3.15 11.87 -0.81
CA ALA A 180 -2.98 12.90 0.21
C ALA A 180 -3.02 14.35 -0.34
N ALA A 181 -2.66 14.55 -1.61
CA ALA A 181 -2.53 15.86 -2.23
C ALA A 181 -3.63 16.19 -3.26
N VAL A 182 -4.75 15.45 -3.27
CA VAL A 182 -5.88 15.70 -4.17
C VAL A 182 -7.12 16.14 -3.40
N ASP A 183 -7.99 16.90 -4.08
CA ASP A 183 -9.28 17.32 -3.52
C ASP A 183 -10.24 16.13 -3.31
N ALA A 184 -11.31 16.35 -2.54
CA ALA A 184 -12.23 15.29 -2.12
C ALA A 184 -12.94 14.60 -3.30
N GLN A 185 -13.35 15.35 -4.35
CA GLN A 185 -14.04 14.79 -5.50
C GLN A 185 -13.07 13.92 -6.32
N THR A 186 -11.89 14.46 -6.62
CA THR A 186 -10.82 13.74 -7.33
C THR A 186 -10.41 12.47 -6.56
N ARG A 187 -10.38 12.53 -5.22
CA ARG A 187 -10.08 11.37 -4.37
C ARG A 187 -11.11 10.26 -4.55
N ALA A 188 -12.40 10.59 -4.50
CA ALA A 188 -13.47 9.61 -4.70
C ALA A 188 -13.35 8.91 -6.07
N ASP A 189 -13.10 9.68 -7.14
CA ASP A 189 -12.89 9.14 -8.48
C ASP A 189 -11.66 8.22 -8.56
N LEU A 190 -10.58 8.55 -7.84
CA LEU A 190 -9.37 7.74 -7.78
C LEU A 190 -9.54 6.46 -6.94
N GLU A 191 -10.32 6.51 -5.88
CA GLU A 191 -10.69 5.32 -5.09
C GLU A 191 -11.43 4.30 -5.97
N ASP A 192 -12.45 4.76 -6.72
CA ASP A 192 -13.20 3.91 -7.64
C ASP A 192 -12.31 3.37 -8.76
N LEU A 193 -11.40 4.20 -9.27
CA LEU A 193 -10.40 3.79 -10.25
C LEU A 193 -9.52 2.65 -9.72
N ILE A 194 -8.98 2.76 -8.51
CA ILE A 194 -8.13 1.72 -7.92
C ILE A 194 -8.92 0.42 -7.72
N ARG A 195 -10.14 0.47 -7.24
CA ARG A 195 -10.99 -0.72 -7.12
C ARG A 195 -11.26 -1.36 -8.48
N SER A 196 -11.51 -0.55 -9.52
CA SER A 196 -11.68 -1.04 -10.89
C SER A 196 -10.42 -1.72 -11.43
N ILE A 197 -9.24 -1.11 -11.24
CA ILE A 197 -7.94 -1.68 -11.64
C ILE A 197 -7.68 -2.99 -10.90
N TRP A 198 -7.82 -2.99 -9.57
CA TRP A 198 -7.66 -4.17 -8.73
C TRP A 198 -8.54 -5.33 -9.22
N LYS A 199 -9.82 -5.09 -9.43
CA LYS A 199 -10.79 -6.10 -9.87
C LYS A 199 -10.48 -6.63 -11.28
N LYS A 200 -10.13 -5.73 -12.22
CA LYS A 200 -9.88 -6.11 -13.62
C LYS A 200 -8.57 -6.87 -13.81
N LEU A 201 -7.54 -6.50 -13.06
CA LEU A 201 -6.21 -7.06 -13.23
C LEU A 201 -5.87 -8.19 -12.24
N GLY A 202 -6.65 -8.37 -11.17
CA GLY A 202 -6.36 -9.33 -10.11
C GLY A 202 -5.03 -9.08 -9.40
N VAL A 203 -4.52 -7.83 -9.45
CA VAL A 203 -3.25 -7.46 -8.83
C VAL A 203 -3.39 -7.39 -7.30
N THR A 204 -2.40 -7.88 -6.56
CA THR A 204 -2.35 -7.71 -5.10
C THR A 204 -1.99 -6.26 -4.78
N ILE A 205 -2.77 -5.59 -3.93
CA ILE A 205 -2.51 -4.19 -3.56
C ILE A 205 -2.31 -4.06 -2.06
N LEU A 206 -1.21 -3.41 -1.67
CA LEU A 206 -0.98 -2.92 -0.31
C LEU A 206 -1.05 -1.40 -0.34
N PHE A 207 -2.12 -0.86 0.22
CA PHE A 207 -2.47 0.56 0.18
C PHE A 207 -2.24 1.20 1.55
N VAL A 208 -1.32 2.12 1.64
CA VAL A 208 -0.99 2.84 2.88
C VAL A 208 -1.75 4.16 2.89
N THR A 209 -2.46 4.43 3.97
CA THR A 209 -3.20 5.68 4.17
C THR A 209 -3.25 6.08 5.65
N HIS A 210 -3.59 7.33 5.92
CA HIS A 210 -3.97 7.80 7.25
C HIS A 210 -5.48 8.12 7.32
N ASP A 211 -6.19 8.00 6.20
CA ASP A 211 -7.63 8.24 6.11
C ASP A 211 -8.41 6.94 6.38
N ILE A 212 -9.26 6.98 7.41
CA ILE A 212 -10.04 5.83 7.86
C ILE A 212 -11.14 5.49 6.85
N ASP A 213 -11.82 6.50 6.32
CA ASP A 213 -12.92 6.32 5.37
C ASP A 213 -12.41 5.70 4.07
N GLU A 214 -11.24 6.16 3.59
CA GLU A 214 -10.52 5.60 2.45
C GLU A 214 -10.15 4.12 2.69
N SER A 215 -9.60 3.80 3.87
CA SER A 215 -9.16 2.43 4.20
C SER A 215 -10.33 1.44 4.21
N VAL A 216 -11.48 1.83 4.76
CA VAL A 216 -12.69 1.00 4.81
C VAL A 216 -13.36 0.91 3.44
N TYR A 217 -13.34 2.02 2.66
CA TYR A 217 -13.92 2.02 1.32
C TYR A 217 -13.12 1.18 0.32
N LEU A 218 -11.79 1.23 0.36
CA LEU A 218 -10.93 0.52 -0.58
C LEU A 218 -10.71 -0.94 -0.19
N GLY A 219 -10.32 -1.20 1.06
CA GLY A 219 -9.77 -2.47 1.50
C GLY A 219 -10.80 -3.60 1.56
N GLU A 220 -10.34 -4.81 1.30
CA GLU A 220 -11.01 -6.05 1.70
C GLU A 220 -10.58 -6.44 3.12
N ARG A 221 -9.47 -5.86 3.57
CA ARG A 221 -8.91 -5.97 4.93
C ARG A 221 -8.17 -4.69 5.28
N VAL A 222 -8.27 -4.28 6.56
CA VAL A 222 -7.58 -3.12 7.12
C VAL A 222 -6.70 -3.57 8.26
N ILE A 223 -5.39 -3.38 8.11
CA ILE A 223 -4.40 -3.60 9.17
C ILE A 223 -4.12 -2.26 9.85
N MET A 224 -4.39 -2.19 11.14
CA MET A 224 -4.20 -0.99 11.94
C MET A 224 -2.84 -1.00 12.62
N LEU A 225 -2.11 0.08 12.46
CA LEU A 225 -0.76 0.24 13.00
C LEU A 225 -0.77 1.15 14.23
N SER A 226 0.05 0.82 15.21
CA SER A 226 0.28 1.66 16.39
C SER A 226 1.07 2.93 16.04
N ASN A 227 1.28 3.82 17.03
CA ASN A 227 2.33 4.83 16.96
C ASN A 227 3.72 4.18 16.94
N SER A 228 4.74 4.97 16.54
CA SER A 228 6.14 4.55 16.60
C SER A 228 6.60 4.31 18.06
N PRO A 229 7.31 3.21 18.33
CA PRO A 229 7.70 2.14 17.41
C PRO A 229 6.51 1.27 16.99
N THR A 230 6.36 1.13 15.67
CA THR A 230 5.16 0.57 15.04
C THR A 230 5.06 -0.94 15.21
N VAL A 231 3.87 -1.39 15.58
CA VAL A 231 3.44 -2.79 15.58
C VAL A 231 2.07 -2.91 14.93
N VAL A 232 1.66 -4.10 14.52
CA VAL A 232 0.26 -4.38 14.16
C VAL A 232 -0.58 -4.31 15.43
N GLN A 233 -1.56 -3.42 15.44
CA GLN A 233 -2.47 -3.28 16.57
C GLN A 233 -3.71 -4.16 16.43
N ASP A 234 -4.26 -4.20 15.22
CA ASP A 234 -5.43 -5.02 14.90
C ASP A 234 -5.48 -5.29 13.39
N ASP A 235 -6.23 -6.29 12.98
CA ASP A 235 -6.39 -6.74 11.60
C ASP A 235 -7.87 -7.06 11.36
N LEU A 236 -8.55 -6.18 10.63
CA LEU A 236 -10.00 -6.21 10.46
C LEU A 236 -10.37 -6.58 9.04
N LYS A 237 -11.12 -7.66 8.87
CA LYS A 237 -11.76 -7.98 7.59
C LYS A 237 -12.91 -7.01 7.30
N ILE A 238 -12.97 -6.50 6.07
CA ILE A 238 -14.00 -5.61 5.59
C ILE A 238 -15.00 -6.41 4.77
N ASP A 239 -16.14 -6.69 5.35
CA ASP A 239 -17.23 -7.48 4.75
C ASP A 239 -18.30 -6.60 4.07
N LEU A 240 -17.85 -5.58 3.35
CA LEU A 240 -18.68 -4.76 2.47
C LEU A 240 -18.90 -5.46 1.12
N PRO A 241 -19.97 -5.08 0.38
CA PRO A 241 -20.18 -5.59 -0.97
C PRO A 241 -18.94 -5.39 -1.86
N GLU A 242 -18.70 -6.32 -2.77
CA GLU A 242 -17.60 -6.23 -3.73
C GLU A 242 -17.76 -5.01 -4.66
N GLN A 243 -18.99 -4.76 -5.14
CA GLN A 243 -19.32 -3.54 -5.86
C GLN A 243 -19.65 -2.46 -4.85
N ARG A 244 -18.88 -1.38 -4.86
CA ARG A 244 -19.02 -0.25 -3.95
C ARG A 244 -19.36 1.01 -4.74
N ASP A 245 -20.16 1.87 -4.11
CA ASP A 245 -20.56 3.18 -4.59
C ASP A 245 -20.25 4.23 -3.53
N GLN A 246 -19.77 5.40 -3.94
CA GLN A 246 -19.34 6.46 -3.02
C GLN A 246 -20.45 6.95 -2.08
N LEU A 247 -21.70 6.99 -2.55
CA LEU A 247 -22.84 7.44 -1.76
C LEU A 247 -23.51 6.29 -0.98
N GLU A 248 -23.89 5.23 -1.69
CA GLU A 248 -24.64 4.11 -1.11
C GLU A 248 -23.79 3.33 -0.09
N THR A 249 -22.54 3.00 -0.45
CA THR A 249 -21.67 2.23 0.45
C THR A 249 -21.33 3.03 1.70
N ARG A 250 -20.92 4.31 1.54
CA ARG A 250 -20.51 5.16 2.67
C ARG A 250 -21.66 5.54 3.60
N SER A 251 -22.92 5.58 3.11
CA SER A 251 -24.11 5.82 3.93
C SER A 251 -24.65 4.55 4.60
N SER A 252 -24.13 3.37 4.28
CA SER A 252 -24.61 2.12 4.83
C SER A 252 -24.30 1.99 6.32
N PRO A 253 -25.19 1.36 7.13
CA PRO A 253 -24.91 1.09 8.55
C PRO A 253 -23.64 0.26 8.76
N ARG A 254 -23.37 -0.69 7.84
CA ARG A 254 -22.19 -1.55 7.95
C ARG A 254 -20.88 -0.79 7.74
N PHE A 255 -20.84 0.14 6.79
CA PHE A 255 -19.68 1.01 6.61
C PHE A 255 -19.41 1.84 7.86
N THR A 256 -20.46 2.44 8.44
CA THR A 256 -20.36 3.25 9.67
C THR A 256 -19.82 2.43 10.85
N GLU A 257 -20.28 1.19 10.99
CA GLU A 257 -19.79 0.27 12.04
C GLU A 257 -18.30 -0.05 11.87
N LEU A 258 -17.89 -0.45 10.66
CA LEU A 258 -16.50 -0.78 10.34
C LEU A 258 -15.58 0.43 10.54
N ARG A 259 -15.99 1.60 10.04
CA ARG A 259 -15.30 2.87 10.24
C ARG A 259 -15.10 3.19 11.73
N SER A 260 -16.15 3.02 12.54
CA SER A 260 -16.07 3.26 13.99
C SER A 260 -15.07 2.31 14.66
N LYS A 261 -15.06 1.02 14.30
CA LYS A 261 -14.07 0.05 14.80
C LYS A 261 -12.64 0.46 14.48
N VAL A 262 -12.37 0.83 13.21
CA VAL A 262 -11.04 1.30 12.81
C VAL A 262 -10.65 2.57 13.57
N TYR A 263 -11.58 3.53 13.72
CA TYR A 263 -11.36 4.76 14.47
C TYR A 263 -11.00 4.49 15.94
N GLU A 264 -11.75 3.64 16.63
CA GLU A 264 -11.50 3.25 18.01
C GLU A 264 -10.09 2.65 18.19
N GLN A 265 -9.68 1.74 17.33
CA GLN A 265 -8.36 1.14 17.38
C GLN A 265 -7.24 2.17 17.18
N ILE A 266 -7.42 3.11 16.25
CA ILE A 266 -6.45 4.20 16.05
C ILE A 266 -6.39 5.13 17.26
N GLN A 267 -7.51 5.42 17.93
CA GLN A 267 -7.51 6.22 19.17
C GLN A 267 -6.80 5.48 20.32
N LEU A 268 -7.03 4.16 20.46
CA LEU A 268 -6.31 3.34 21.42
C LEU A 268 -4.80 3.34 21.15
N ALA A 269 -4.39 3.29 19.88
CA ALA A 269 -2.99 3.42 19.49
C ALA A 269 -2.37 4.75 19.93
N LYS A 270 -3.09 5.85 19.77
CA LYS A 270 -2.65 7.20 20.19
C LYS A 270 -2.54 7.33 21.72
N SER A 271 -3.48 6.78 22.47
CA SER A 271 -3.51 6.92 23.93
C SER A 271 -2.37 6.16 24.63
N ARG A 272 -1.96 5.00 24.11
CA ARG A 272 -0.84 4.21 24.65
C ARG A 272 0.51 4.94 24.60
N THR A 273 0.69 5.89 23.71
CA THR A 273 1.92 6.70 23.60
C THR A 273 2.02 7.76 24.71
N LEU A 274 0.87 8.21 25.26
CA LEU A 274 0.83 9.22 26.32
C LEU A 274 1.16 8.64 27.71
N THR A 275 1.16 7.31 27.86
CA THR A 275 1.44 6.62 29.14
C THR A 275 2.81 5.95 29.21
N GLY A 276 3.67 6.09 28.20
CA GLY A 276 5.07 5.63 28.20
C GLY A 276 5.98 6.52 29.08
N PRO A 277 7.10 6.02 29.65
CA PRO A 277 7.94 6.77 30.58
C PRO A 277 8.42 8.08 29.97
N THR A 278 8.02 9.14 30.61
CA THR A 278 8.30 10.55 30.33
C THR A 278 9.81 10.78 30.10
N ALA A 279 10.11 11.56 29.10
CA ALA A 279 11.44 12.06 28.77
C ALA A 279 12.19 12.54 30.01
N VAL A 280 13.44 12.11 30.10
CA VAL A 280 14.46 12.62 31.02
C VAL A 280 14.45 14.15 31.01
N GLN A 281 14.08 14.73 32.14
CA GLN A 281 14.23 16.16 32.42
C GLN A 281 15.67 16.56 32.15
N ARG A 282 15.89 17.42 31.17
CA ARG A 282 17.15 18.19 31.08
C ARG A 282 17.15 19.16 32.26
N SER A 283 17.85 18.79 33.32
CA SER A 283 18.24 19.74 34.37
C SER A 283 19.16 20.78 33.75
N SER A 284 18.61 21.98 33.60
CA SER A 284 19.35 23.20 33.41
C SER A 284 20.24 23.41 34.64
N GLN A 285 21.53 23.26 34.47
CA GLN A 285 22.52 23.96 35.34
C GLN A 285 23.30 24.90 34.43
N GLN A 286 22.98 26.19 34.58
CA GLN A 286 23.97 27.26 34.36
C GLN A 286 24.83 27.43 35.64
N PRO A 287 26.04 27.85 35.53
CA PRO A 287 26.43 29.24 35.81
C PRO A 287 26.89 30.00 34.60
#